data_04f3c9d0551a4bcc77cd9805145fe2f6
#
_entry.id   04f3c9d0551a4bcc77cd9805145fe2f6
#
_cell.length_a   1.000
_cell.length_b   1.000
_cell.length_c   1.000
_cell.angle_alpha   90.00
_cell.angle_beta   90.00
_cell.angle_gamma   90.00
#
_symmetry.space_group_name_H-M   'P 1'
#
loop_
_entity.id
_entity.type
_entity.pdbx_description
1 polymer ?
#
loop_
_entity_poly.entity_id
_entity_poly.type
_entity_poly.pdbx_seq_one_letter_code
_entity_poly.pdbx_strand_id
1 'polypeptide(L)'
;ERTVERALNVAGLQHGQRPRLLSDNGACYISADLKKYLKSKKITPIHGRVNHPQTQGKIERYHRSMKNVVKLDNYYCPEELNVALEKFVNYYNHQRYHESLDNVTPADVYFGKREKILQRREKIKAQNMNYRRALYFTEKLNFINPTL
;
A
#
# COMPACT_ATOMS: atom_id res chain seq x y z
N GLU A 1 23.29 -1.85 -3.95
CA GLU A 1 23.31 -0.60 -4.71
C GLU A 1 22.26 -0.61 -5.84
N ARG A 2 22.26 -1.59 -6.76
CA ARG A 2 21.31 -1.69 -7.90
C ARG A 2 19.85 -1.55 -7.51
N THR A 3 19.42 -2.18 -6.41
CA THR A 3 18.03 -2.12 -5.94
C THR A 3 17.63 -0.71 -5.51
N VAL A 4 18.52 0.00 -4.82
CA VAL A 4 18.29 1.39 -4.39
C VAL A 4 18.22 2.31 -5.60
N GLU A 5 19.10 2.12 -6.57
CA GLU A 5 19.14 2.90 -7.79
C GLU A 5 17.87 2.71 -8.63
N ARG A 6 17.43 1.45 -8.81
CA ARG A 6 16.16 1.14 -9.45
C ARG A 6 14.98 1.80 -8.74
N ALA A 7 14.95 1.76 -7.40
CA ALA A 7 13.90 2.40 -6.62
C ALA A 7 13.88 3.92 -6.80
N LEU A 8 15.04 4.58 -6.83
CA LEU A 8 15.14 6.01 -7.07
C LEU A 8 14.64 6.40 -8.47
N ASN A 9 15.02 5.62 -9.48
CA ASN A 9 14.60 5.86 -10.87
C ASN A 9 13.08 5.70 -11.04
N VAL A 10 12.50 4.66 -10.45
CA VAL A 10 11.05 4.42 -10.50
C VAL A 10 10.26 5.47 -9.70
N ALA A 11 10.81 5.94 -8.59
CA ALA A 11 10.12 6.91 -7.73
C ALA A 11 9.99 8.31 -8.37
N GLY A 12 10.78 8.62 -9.41
CA GLY A 12 10.69 9.92 -10.10
C GLY A 12 10.82 11.13 -9.16
N LEU A 13 11.70 11.03 -8.15
CA LEU A 13 11.81 12.03 -7.08
C LEU A 13 12.13 13.42 -7.65
N GLN A 14 11.33 14.40 -7.30
CA GLN A 14 11.57 15.79 -7.66
C GLN A 14 12.81 16.34 -6.96
N HIS A 15 13.40 17.39 -7.55
CA HIS A 15 14.58 18.06 -7.01
C HIS A 15 14.33 18.50 -5.56
N GLY A 16 15.17 18.06 -4.63
CA GLY A 16 15.05 18.37 -3.19
C GLY A 16 14.38 17.30 -2.31
N GLN A 17 13.67 16.33 -2.88
CA GLN A 17 13.12 15.21 -2.10
C GLN A 17 14.25 14.27 -1.65
N ARG A 18 14.31 14.00 -0.36
CA ARG A 18 15.34 13.18 0.28
C ARG A 18 14.69 11.93 0.86
N PRO A 19 14.76 10.76 0.21
CA PRO A 19 14.21 9.55 0.78
C PRO A 19 15.05 9.07 1.97
N ARG A 20 14.43 8.31 2.85
CA ARG A 20 15.08 7.60 3.95
C ARG A 20 15.02 6.11 3.68
N LEU A 21 16.12 5.40 3.87
CA LEU A 21 16.18 3.95 3.75
C LEU A 21 16.04 3.34 5.14
N LEU A 22 14.87 2.74 5.41
CA LEU A 22 14.67 1.96 6.63
C LEU A 22 15.09 0.52 6.38
N SER A 23 16.01 0.03 7.21
CA SER A 23 16.50 -1.36 7.15
C SER A 23 16.62 -1.98 8.54
N ASP A 24 16.83 -3.28 8.59
CA ASP A 24 17.33 -3.96 9.78
C ASP A 24 18.84 -3.68 10.00
N ASN A 25 19.40 -4.35 10.99
CA ASN A 25 20.83 -4.28 11.29
C ASN A 25 21.63 -5.39 10.61
N GLY A 26 21.13 -5.94 9.50
CA GLY A 26 21.85 -6.95 8.72
C GLY A 26 23.19 -6.42 8.22
N ALA A 27 24.20 -7.29 8.16
CA ALA A 27 25.57 -6.92 7.81
C ALA A 27 25.68 -6.12 6.51
N CYS A 28 24.88 -6.45 5.49
CA CYS A 28 24.85 -5.73 4.23
C CYS A 28 24.36 -4.27 4.36
N TYR A 29 23.46 -3.99 5.32
CA TYR A 29 22.91 -2.63 5.53
C TYR A 29 23.78 -1.75 6.40
N ILE A 30 24.65 -2.34 7.24
CA ILE A 30 25.60 -1.59 8.08
C ILE A 30 26.98 -1.42 7.44
N SER A 31 27.21 -2.01 6.26
CA SER A 31 28.50 -1.97 5.56
C SER A 31 28.93 -0.54 5.25
N ALA A 32 30.25 -0.31 5.29
CA ALA A 32 30.86 1.00 4.98
C ALA A 32 30.57 1.42 3.53
N ASP A 33 30.59 0.46 2.59
CA ASP A 33 30.37 0.70 1.17
C ASP A 33 28.94 1.19 0.90
N LEU A 34 27.94 0.53 1.50
CA LEU A 34 26.56 0.98 1.36
C LEU A 34 26.36 2.36 1.98
N LYS A 35 26.93 2.62 3.15
CA LYS A 35 26.87 3.94 3.79
C LYS A 35 27.47 5.04 2.91
N LYS A 36 28.62 4.77 2.30
CA LYS A 36 29.27 5.70 1.36
C LYS A 36 28.40 5.96 0.13
N TYR A 37 27.82 4.91 -0.44
CA TYR A 37 26.89 5.00 -1.57
C TYR A 37 25.63 5.81 -1.22
N LEU A 38 24.96 5.52 -0.10
CA LEU A 38 23.77 6.25 0.33
C LEU A 38 24.06 7.72 0.57
N LYS A 39 25.22 8.05 1.17
CA LYS A 39 25.68 9.42 1.36
C LYS A 39 25.85 10.16 0.02
N SER A 40 26.45 9.52 -0.99
CA SER A 40 26.60 10.11 -2.33
C SER A 40 25.26 10.41 -3.00
N LYS A 41 24.25 9.57 -2.77
CA LYS A 41 22.86 9.75 -3.27
C LYS A 41 22.00 10.61 -2.34
N LYS A 42 22.57 11.14 -1.24
CA LYS A 42 21.89 11.97 -0.22
C LYS A 42 20.69 11.24 0.42
N ILE A 43 20.77 9.93 0.60
CA ILE A 43 19.79 9.09 1.26
C ILE A 43 20.21 8.91 2.73
N THR A 44 19.28 9.13 3.66
CA THR A 44 19.52 8.92 5.08
C THR A 44 19.18 7.49 5.46
N PRO A 45 20.16 6.66 5.89
CA PRO A 45 19.87 5.34 6.43
C PRO A 45 19.25 5.46 7.82
N ILE A 46 18.20 4.67 8.06
CA ILE A 46 17.57 4.49 9.38
C ILE A 46 17.57 3.01 9.67
N HIS A 47 18.13 2.64 10.81
CA HIS A 47 18.15 1.25 11.26
C HIS A 47 17.08 1.04 12.34
N GLY A 48 16.41 -0.11 12.28
CA GLY A 48 15.49 -0.53 13.34
C GLY A 48 16.24 -0.68 14.67
N ARG A 49 15.56 -0.41 15.79
CA ARG A 49 16.12 -0.70 17.12
C ARG A 49 16.30 -2.20 17.26
N VAL A 50 17.40 -2.60 17.87
CA VAL A 50 17.65 -4.00 18.25
C VAL A 50 16.50 -4.46 19.16
N ASN A 51 15.98 -5.66 18.94
CA ASN A 51 14.86 -6.25 19.67
C ASN A 51 13.52 -5.48 19.57
N HIS A 52 13.31 -4.65 18.52
CA HIS A 52 12.06 -3.93 18.30
C HIS A 52 11.45 -4.27 16.93
N PRO A 53 10.81 -5.44 16.78
CA PRO A 53 10.34 -5.96 15.48
C PRO A 53 9.24 -5.13 14.84
N GLN A 54 8.54 -4.30 15.61
CA GLN A 54 7.45 -3.46 15.11
C GLN A 54 7.86 -2.51 13.98
N THR A 55 9.12 -2.09 13.96
CA THR A 55 9.66 -1.17 12.94
C THR A 55 9.61 -1.78 11.53
N GLN A 56 9.73 -3.10 11.44
CA GLN A 56 9.74 -3.86 10.19
C GLN A 56 8.42 -4.58 9.88
N GLY A 57 7.45 -4.52 10.79
CA GLY A 57 6.21 -5.29 10.69
C GLY A 57 5.40 -5.07 9.40
N LYS A 58 5.53 -3.91 8.75
CA LYS A 58 4.87 -3.64 7.46
C LYS A 58 5.50 -4.42 6.32
N ILE A 59 6.82 -4.43 6.23
CA ILE A 59 7.53 -5.17 5.16
C ILE A 59 7.45 -6.68 5.37
N GLU A 60 7.49 -7.14 6.62
CA GLU A 60 7.30 -8.55 6.96
C GLU A 60 5.91 -9.04 6.55
N ARG A 61 4.87 -8.26 6.84
CA ARG A 61 3.50 -8.55 6.43
C ARG A 61 3.35 -8.57 4.91
N TYR A 62 3.99 -7.65 4.21
CA TYR A 62 4.05 -7.64 2.75
C TYR A 62 4.69 -8.94 2.22
N HIS A 63 5.88 -9.31 2.73
CA HIS A 63 6.57 -10.54 2.32
C HIS A 63 5.75 -11.80 2.63
N ARG A 64 5.06 -11.84 3.79
CA ARG A 64 4.15 -12.95 4.12
C ARG A 64 3.02 -13.06 3.11
N SER A 65 2.37 -11.95 2.79
CA SER A 65 1.28 -11.92 1.79
C SER A 65 1.77 -12.37 0.42
N MET A 66 2.94 -11.90 0.00
CA MET A 66 3.57 -12.31 -1.27
C MET A 66 3.87 -13.81 -1.29
N LYS A 67 4.51 -14.32 -0.25
CA LYS A 67 4.85 -15.75 -0.15
C LYS A 67 3.61 -16.64 -0.16
N ASN A 68 2.53 -16.21 0.48
CA ASN A 68 1.28 -16.97 0.53
C ASN A 68 0.57 -17.07 -0.83
N VAL A 69 0.86 -16.17 -1.76
CA VAL A 69 0.31 -16.21 -3.12
C VAL A 69 1.28 -16.88 -4.07
N VAL A 70 2.52 -16.36 -4.14
CA VAL A 70 3.51 -16.81 -5.14
C VAL A 70 3.98 -18.24 -4.91
N LYS A 71 4.01 -18.74 -3.66
CA LYS A 71 4.43 -20.11 -3.37
C LYS A 71 3.37 -21.18 -3.64
N LEU A 72 2.15 -20.80 -3.99
CA LEU A 72 1.09 -21.76 -4.33
C LEU A 72 1.24 -22.33 -5.75
N ASP A 73 1.97 -21.61 -6.61
CA ASP A 73 2.20 -22.04 -7.99
C ASP A 73 3.57 -22.68 -8.17
N ASN A 74 3.69 -23.54 -9.16
CA ASN A 74 4.93 -24.11 -9.62
C ASN A 74 5.49 -23.29 -10.79
N TYR A 75 6.77 -22.99 -10.77
CA TYR A 75 7.46 -22.21 -11.79
C TYR A 75 8.53 -23.08 -12.43
N TYR A 76 8.50 -23.22 -13.74
CA TYR A 76 9.43 -24.02 -14.50
C TYR A 76 10.70 -23.25 -14.91
N CYS A 77 10.60 -21.92 -14.93
CA CYS A 77 11.73 -21.04 -15.23
C CYS A 77 11.68 -19.75 -14.40
N PRO A 78 12.82 -19.07 -14.20
CA PRO A 78 12.90 -17.81 -13.44
C PRO A 78 11.99 -16.70 -13.99
N GLU A 79 11.76 -16.69 -15.29
CA GLU A 79 10.94 -15.68 -15.96
C GLU A 79 9.47 -15.77 -15.54
N GLU A 80 8.93 -16.98 -15.39
CA GLU A 80 7.57 -17.18 -14.90
C GLU A 80 7.41 -16.67 -13.46
N LEU A 81 8.38 -16.94 -12.60
CA LEU A 81 8.41 -16.41 -11.25
C LEU A 81 8.46 -14.88 -11.24
N ASN A 82 9.25 -14.26 -12.12
CA ASN A 82 9.31 -12.81 -12.23
C ASN A 82 7.96 -12.21 -12.63
N VAL A 83 7.29 -12.82 -13.62
CA VAL A 83 5.94 -12.39 -14.04
C VAL A 83 4.93 -12.53 -12.90
N ALA A 84 4.97 -13.61 -12.12
CA ALA A 84 4.09 -13.80 -10.97
C ALA A 84 4.34 -12.75 -9.88
N LEU A 85 5.61 -12.45 -9.60
CA LEU A 85 6.00 -11.40 -8.67
C LEU A 85 5.51 -10.01 -9.13
N GLU A 86 5.67 -9.67 -10.39
CA GLU A 86 5.19 -8.40 -10.95
C GLU A 86 3.66 -8.28 -10.87
N LYS A 87 2.93 -9.34 -11.20
CA LYS A 87 1.47 -9.40 -11.04
C LYS A 87 1.06 -9.19 -9.59
N PHE A 88 1.73 -9.87 -8.65
CA PHE A 88 1.47 -9.68 -7.22
C PHE A 88 1.73 -8.26 -6.76
N VAL A 89 2.87 -7.67 -7.13
CA VAL A 89 3.23 -6.29 -6.76
C VAL A 89 2.19 -5.30 -7.29
N ASN A 90 1.79 -5.47 -8.54
CA ASN A 90 0.76 -4.60 -9.15
C ASN A 90 -0.59 -4.73 -8.44
N TYR A 91 -1.05 -5.95 -8.19
CA TYR A 91 -2.27 -6.21 -7.42
C TYR A 91 -2.20 -5.60 -6.03
N TYR A 92 -1.12 -5.85 -5.29
CA TYR A 92 -0.95 -5.36 -3.92
C TYR A 92 -0.98 -3.84 -3.84
N ASN A 93 -0.32 -3.17 -4.76
CA ASN A 93 -0.19 -1.71 -4.75
C ASN A 93 -1.42 -0.99 -5.29
N HIS A 94 -2.11 -1.54 -6.29
CA HIS A 94 -3.14 -0.81 -7.04
C HIS A 94 -4.56 -1.36 -6.86
N GLN A 95 -4.73 -2.59 -6.36
CA GLN A 95 -6.04 -3.22 -6.29
C GLN A 95 -6.41 -3.66 -4.87
N ARG A 96 -5.44 -4.05 -4.06
CA ARG A 96 -5.70 -4.52 -2.70
C ARG A 96 -5.97 -3.35 -1.76
N TYR A 97 -7.17 -3.35 -1.16
CA TYR A 97 -7.51 -2.44 -0.08
C TYR A 97 -6.89 -2.86 1.24
N HIS A 98 -6.47 -1.89 2.05
CA HIS A 98 -5.86 -2.12 3.35
C HIS A 98 -6.65 -1.39 4.43
N GLU A 99 -7.12 -2.13 5.43
CA GLU A 99 -7.86 -1.59 6.57
C GLU A 99 -7.06 -0.49 7.29
N SER A 100 -5.76 -0.73 7.52
CA SER A 100 -4.86 0.26 8.13
C SER A 100 -4.62 1.54 7.30
N LEU A 101 -5.14 1.58 6.08
CA LEU A 101 -5.12 2.74 5.19
C LEU A 101 -6.54 3.26 4.90
N ASP A 102 -7.52 2.98 5.77
CA ASP A 102 -8.95 3.30 5.57
C ASP A 102 -9.54 2.68 4.31
N ASN A 103 -9.14 1.43 4.05
CA ASN A 103 -9.58 0.67 2.89
C ASN A 103 -9.31 1.36 1.54
N VAL A 104 -8.19 2.07 1.41
CA VAL A 104 -7.64 2.50 0.12
C VAL A 104 -6.41 1.68 -0.24
N THR A 105 -5.95 1.80 -1.48
CA THR A 105 -4.76 1.08 -1.94
C THR A 105 -3.47 1.81 -1.52
N PRO A 106 -2.33 1.11 -1.39
CA PRO A 106 -1.04 1.76 -1.16
C PRO A 106 -0.71 2.84 -2.20
N ALA A 107 -1.05 2.62 -3.47
CA ALA A 107 -0.86 3.59 -4.54
C ALA A 107 -1.71 4.85 -4.35
N ASP A 108 -2.95 4.71 -3.88
CA ASP A 108 -3.81 5.87 -3.60
C ASP A 108 -3.22 6.78 -2.51
N VAL A 109 -2.61 6.16 -1.48
CA VAL A 109 -1.90 6.91 -0.43
C VAL A 109 -0.64 7.56 -0.98
N TYR A 110 0.17 6.80 -1.71
CA TYR A 110 1.44 7.28 -2.26
C TYR A 110 1.27 8.47 -3.21
N PHE A 111 0.24 8.41 -4.07
CA PHE A 111 -0.08 9.48 -5.01
C PHE A 111 -1.00 10.57 -4.45
N GLY A 112 -1.25 10.60 -3.15
CA GLY A 112 -2.05 11.63 -2.48
C GLY A 112 -3.54 11.63 -2.83
N LYS A 113 -4.09 10.51 -3.32
CA LYS A 113 -5.50 10.38 -3.71
C LYS A 113 -6.42 10.02 -2.55
N ARG A 114 -5.87 9.56 -1.41
CA ARG A 114 -6.60 9.04 -0.26
C ARG A 114 -7.74 9.97 0.17
N GLU A 115 -7.44 11.23 0.44
CA GLU A 115 -8.43 12.18 0.98
C GLU A 115 -9.62 12.39 0.03
N LYS A 116 -9.37 12.49 -1.28
CA LYS A 116 -10.43 12.61 -2.29
C LYS A 116 -11.32 11.37 -2.32
N ILE A 117 -10.74 10.18 -2.17
CA ILE A 117 -11.48 8.90 -2.16
C ILE A 117 -12.37 8.84 -0.92
N LEU A 118 -11.85 9.19 0.26
CA LEU A 118 -12.60 9.17 1.51
C LEU A 118 -13.76 10.16 1.47
N GLN A 119 -13.53 11.40 1.05
CA GLN A 119 -14.58 12.41 0.89
C GLN A 119 -15.68 11.95 -0.08
N ARG A 120 -15.31 11.33 -1.21
CA ARG A 120 -16.27 10.78 -2.16
C ARG A 120 -17.11 9.67 -1.53
N ARG A 121 -16.49 8.77 -0.77
CA ARG A 121 -17.19 7.69 -0.05
C ARG A 121 -18.17 8.22 0.98
N GLU A 122 -17.79 9.26 1.74
CA GLU A 122 -18.70 9.91 2.70
C GLU A 122 -19.91 10.53 2.01
N LYS A 123 -19.71 11.25 0.90
CA LYS A 123 -20.83 11.82 0.12
C LYS A 123 -21.78 10.72 -0.36
N ILE A 124 -21.24 9.64 -0.94
CA ILE A 124 -22.06 8.50 -1.41
C ILE A 124 -22.81 7.85 -0.24
N LYS A 125 -22.13 7.66 0.90
CA LYS A 125 -22.76 7.11 2.11
C LYS A 125 -23.93 7.99 2.58
N ALA A 126 -23.72 9.30 2.67
CA ALA A 126 -24.77 10.25 3.08
C ALA A 126 -25.96 10.22 2.10
N GLN A 127 -25.71 10.23 0.80
CA GLN A 127 -26.74 10.14 -0.24
C GLN A 127 -27.56 8.85 -0.12
N ASN A 128 -26.89 7.71 0.02
CA ASN A 128 -27.53 6.41 0.17
C ASN A 128 -28.36 6.32 1.47
N MET A 129 -27.85 6.89 2.57
CA MET A 129 -28.61 6.92 3.83
C MET A 129 -29.87 7.77 3.70
N ASN A 130 -29.78 8.92 3.07
CA ASN A 130 -30.96 9.79 2.83
C ASN A 130 -31.97 9.11 1.89
N TYR A 131 -31.49 8.48 0.81
CA TYR A 131 -32.35 7.72 -0.10
C TYR A 131 -33.08 6.57 0.62
N ARG A 132 -32.38 5.77 1.42
CA ARG A 132 -32.99 4.68 2.22
C ARG A 132 -34.01 5.19 3.22
N ARG A 133 -33.75 6.34 3.87
CA ARG A 133 -34.70 6.98 4.76
C ARG A 133 -35.97 7.41 4.01
N ALA A 134 -35.81 8.04 2.85
CA ALA A 134 -36.93 8.44 2.03
C ALA A 134 -37.80 7.25 1.61
N LEU A 135 -37.18 6.18 1.11
CA LEU A 135 -37.86 4.93 0.75
C LEU A 135 -38.63 4.35 1.94
N TYR A 136 -38.02 4.24 3.09
CA TYR A 136 -38.65 3.71 4.30
C TYR A 136 -39.90 4.52 4.68
N PHE A 137 -39.84 5.84 4.66
CA PHE A 137 -41.00 6.68 4.96
C PHE A 137 -42.10 6.58 3.90
N THR A 138 -41.76 6.47 2.63
CA THR A 138 -42.73 6.27 1.55
C THR A 138 -43.45 4.91 1.70
N GLU A 139 -42.70 3.83 1.93
CA GLU A 139 -43.30 2.49 2.17
C GLU A 139 -44.18 2.48 3.40
N LYS A 140 -43.76 3.12 4.49
CA LYS A 140 -44.56 3.22 5.71
C LYS A 140 -45.84 4.00 5.49
N LEU A 141 -45.83 5.09 4.74
CA LEU A 141 -47.02 5.85 4.39
C LEU A 141 -47.99 5.05 3.52
N ASN A 142 -47.47 4.30 2.53
CA ASN A 142 -48.28 3.41 1.70
C ASN A 142 -48.92 2.26 2.50
N PHE A 143 -48.22 1.78 3.53
CA PHE A 143 -48.76 0.75 4.43
C PHE A 143 -49.88 1.27 5.35
N ILE A 144 -49.78 2.55 5.78
CA ILE A 144 -50.78 3.18 6.66
C ILE A 144 -52.00 3.65 5.87
N ASN A 145 -51.80 4.07 4.62
CA ASN A 145 -52.87 4.51 3.71
C ASN A 145 -52.84 3.64 2.43
N PRO A 146 -53.31 2.38 2.47
CA PRO A 146 -53.51 1.61 1.27
C PRO A 146 -54.57 2.31 0.44
N THR A 147 -54.17 2.84 -0.71
CA THR A 147 -55.13 3.36 -1.70
C THR A 147 -56.10 2.25 -2.07
N LEU A 148 -57.37 2.45 -1.76
CA LEU A 148 -58.53 1.67 -2.23
C LEU A 148 -58.52 1.56 -3.75
#